data_dfdce7cbc88c22ce326cbb07ec7dbec2
#
_entry.id   dfdce7cbc88c22ce326cbb07ec7dbec2
#
_cell.length_a   1.000
_cell.length_b   1.000
_cell.length_c   1.000
_cell.angle_alpha   90.00
_cell.angle_beta   90.00
_cell.angle_gamma   90.00
#
_symmetry.space_group_name_H-M   'P 1'
#
loop_
_entity.id
_entity.type
_entity.pdbx_description
1 polymer ?
#
loop_
_entity_poly.entity_id
_entity_poly.type
_entity_poly.pdbx_seq_one_letter_code
_entity_poly.pdbx_strand_id
1 'polypeptide(L)'
;MRLDDIIGDVIFLSFKNPERMQAIGIKELSGHYMLKGYDQMGLWLEHPGIKIQHMEDENGRPLPADQQFHEEIDAVFMVHWDNVDNMMHYPKRKGFDLP
;
A
#
# COMPACT_ATOMS: atom_id res chain seq x y z
N MET A 1 -22.24 -9.08 3.35
CA MET A 1 -20.84 -9.06 3.84
C MET A 1 -20.55 -7.71 4.49
N ARG A 2 -19.89 -7.73 5.61
CA ARG A 2 -19.46 -6.53 6.32
C ARG A 2 -17.97 -6.36 6.15
N LEU A 3 -17.48 -5.10 6.16
CA LEU A 3 -16.03 -4.83 6.08
C LEU A 3 -15.25 -5.50 7.20
N ASP A 4 -15.85 -5.63 8.39
CA ASP A 4 -15.20 -6.33 9.51
C ASP A 4 -14.85 -7.78 9.18
N ASP A 5 -15.62 -8.42 8.31
CA ASP A 5 -15.42 -9.83 7.96
C ASP A 5 -14.22 -10.05 7.04
N ILE A 6 -13.72 -8.99 6.41
CA ILE A 6 -12.65 -9.10 5.40
C ILE A 6 -11.36 -8.41 5.83
N ILE A 7 -11.28 -7.88 7.05
CA ILE A 7 -10.03 -7.32 7.58
C ILE A 7 -8.98 -8.44 7.66
N GLY A 8 -7.81 -8.16 7.11
CA GLY A 8 -6.73 -9.13 6.99
C GLY A 8 -6.68 -9.84 5.64
N ASP A 9 -7.71 -9.68 4.83
CA ASP A 9 -7.77 -10.25 3.49
C ASP A 9 -7.27 -9.25 2.45
N VAL A 10 -6.86 -9.78 1.29
CA VAL A 10 -6.48 -8.97 0.13
C VAL A 10 -7.73 -8.64 -0.68
N ILE A 11 -7.87 -7.38 -1.03
CA ILE A 11 -8.97 -6.87 -1.86
C ILE A 11 -8.43 -6.23 -3.13
N PHE A 12 -9.26 -6.21 -4.18
CA PHE A 12 -9.05 -5.34 -5.33
C PHE A 12 -9.64 -3.96 -5.02
N LEU A 13 -8.92 -2.91 -5.40
CA LEU A 13 -9.36 -1.54 -5.16
C LEU A 13 -9.00 -0.67 -6.36
N SER A 14 -9.96 0.09 -6.87
CA SER A 14 -9.72 1.12 -7.87
C SER A 14 -10.00 2.50 -7.31
N PHE A 15 -9.24 3.50 -7.78
CA PHE A 15 -9.30 4.88 -7.28
C PHE A 15 -10.07 5.76 -8.26
N LYS A 16 -10.90 6.66 -7.73
CA LYS A 16 -11.56 7.70 -8.56
C LYS A 16 -10.55 8.70 -9.09
N ASN A 17 -9.63 9.12 -8.23
CA ASN A 17 -8.58 10.08 -8.54
C ASN A 17 -7.23 9.47 -8.20
N PRO A 18 -6.66 8.62 -9.09
CA PRO A 18 -5.39 7.93 -8.81
C PRO A 18 -4.22 8.89 -8.58
N GLU A 19 -4.25 10.08 -9.16
CA GLU A 19 -3.22 11.09 -9.00
C GLU A 19 -3.03 11.51 -7.54
N ARG A 20 -4.06 11.40 -6.71
CA ARG A 20 -4.00 11.72 -5.28
C ARG A 20 -3.12 10.73 -4.51
N MET A 21 -2.86 9.56 -5.09
CA MET A 21 -2.09 8.50 -4.45
C MET A 21 -0.60 8.55 -4.81
N GLN A 22 -0.20 9.41 -5.76
CA GLN A 22 1.17 9.43 -6.25
C GLN A 22 2.17 9.88 -5.19
N ALA A 23 1.79 10.80 -4.32
CA ALA A 23 2.66 11.31 -3.27
C ALA A 23 3.13 10.22 -2.30
N ILE A 24 2.37 9.14 -2.16
CA ILE A 24 2.74 8.01 -1.29
C ILE A 24 3.25 6.80 -2.08
N GLY A 25 3.58 7.01 -3.36
CA GLY A 25 4.19 5.96 -4.17
C GLY A 25 3.24 4.95 -4.78
N ILE A 26 1.93 5.21 -4.77
CA ILE A 26 0.93 4.40 -5.45
C ILE A 26 0.67 5.03 -6.81
N LYS A 27 1.15 4.40 -7.88
CA LYS A 27 1.12 4.96 -9.24
C LYS A 27 0.07 4.33 -10.14
N GLU A 28 -0.47 3.18 -9.74
CA GLU A 28 -1.45 2.43 -10.53
C GLU A 28 -2.84 3.01 -10.35
N LEU A 29 -3.72 2.80 -11.35
CA LEU A 29 -5.13 3.18 -11.30
C LEU A 29 -5.92 2.29 -10.33
N SER A 30 -5.42 1.08 -10.11
CA SER A 30 -6.04 0.05 -9.29
C SER A 30 -5.00 -0.97 -8.86
N GLY A 31 -5.31 -1.77 -7.87
CA GLY A 31 -4.40 -2.79 -7.42
C GLY A 31 -5.01 -3.70 -6.36
N HIS A 32 -4.22 -4.66 -5.93
CA HIS A 32 -4.57 -5.57 -4.85
C HIS A 32 -3.81 -5.16 -3.59
N TYR A 33 -4.53 -5.00 -2.50
CA TYR A 33 -3.96 -4.54 -1.23
C TYR A 33 -4.56 -5.32 -0.07
N MET A 34 -3.76 -5.57 0.95
CA MET A 34 -4.27 -6.16 2.18
C MET A 34 -5.04 -5.10 2.97
N LEU A 35 -6.29 -5.42 3.33
CA LEU A 35 -7.12 -4.54 4.13
C LEU A 35 -6.73 -4.67 5.60
N LYS A 36 -6.28 -3.57 6.20
CA LYS A 36 -5.87 -3.52 7.60
C LYS A 36 -6.98 -3.02 8.51
N GLY A 37 -7.89 -2.21 7.98
CA GLY A 37 -8.99 -1.66 8.75
C GLY A 37 -9.75 -0.62 7.97
N TYR A 38 -10.70 0.01 8.65
CA TYR A 38 -11.47 1.12 8.09
C TYR A 38 -12.01 1.97 9.24
N ASP A 39 -12.37 3.19 8.92
CA ASP A 39 -13.07 4.10 9.84
C ASP A 39 -13.97 5.04 9.04
N GLN A 40 -14.48 6.08 9.68
CA GLN A 40 -15.35 7.04 9.01
C GLN A 40 -14.63 7.86 7.92
N MET A 41 -13.32 7.89 7.91
CA MET A 41 -12.54 8.63 6.92
C MET A 41 -12.20 7.80 5.68
N GLY A 42 -11.97 6.50 5.82
CA GLY A 42 -11.60 5.68 4.69
C GLY A 42 -11.14 4.28 5.03
N LEU A 43 -10.45 3.67 4.06
CA LEU A 43 -9.87 2.35 4.16
C LEU A 43 -8.39 2.46 4.54
N TRP A 44 -7.95 1.61 5.45
CA TRP A 44 -6.55 1.46 5.82
C TRP A 44 -5.99 0.20 5.17
N LEU A 45 -4.93 0.36 4.39
CA LEU A 45 -4.38 -0.69 3.54
C LEU A 45 -2.88 -0.82 3.78
N GLU A 46 -2.37 -2.03 3.62
CA GLU A 46 -0.93 -2.25 3.63
C GLU A 46 -0.32 -1.71 2.35
N HIS A 47 0.73 -0.90 2.48
CA HIS A 47 1.46 -0.39 1.31
C HIS A 47 2.23 -1.54 0.67
N PRO A 48 2.24 -1.65 -0.68
CA PRO A 48 2.90 -2.77 -1.35
C PRO A 48 4.42 -2.78 -1.19
N GLY A 49 5.01 -1.67 -0.78
CA GLY A 49 6.42 -1.61 -0.43
C GLY A 49 7.01 -0.23 -0.68
N ILE A 50 7.78 0.23 0.30
CA ILE A 50 8.59 1.43 0.18
C ILE A 50 10.03 0.99 0.30
N LYS A 51 10.84 1.34 -0.73
CA LYS A 51 12.26 1.05 -0.74
C LYS A 51 13.03 2.36 -0.56
N ILE A 52 13.90 2.37 0.43
CA ILE A 52 14.81 3.48 0.67
C ILE A 52 16.21 3.02 0.36
N GLN A 53 16.91 3.77 -0.49
CA GLN A 53 18.34 3.52 -0.75
C GLN A 53 19.16 4.40 0.16
N HIS A 54 19.99 3.75 0.98
CA HIS A 54 20.93 4.45 1.84
C HIS A 54 22.24 4.66 1.10
N MET A 55 22.50 5.89 0.70
CA MET A 55 23.68 6.28 -0.06
C MET A 55 24.66 7.10 0.76
N GLU A 56 24.23 7.55 1.95
CA GLU A 56 25.03 8.43 2.82
C GLU A 56 25.07 7.84 4.24
N ASP A 57 26.14 8.19 4.98
CA ASP A 57 26.25 7.82 6.40
C ASP A 57 25.46 8.80 7.28
N GLU A 58 25.53 8.58 8.60
CA GLU A 58 24.81 9.41 9.60
C GLU A 58 25.21 10.89 9.54
N ASN A 59 26.42 11.19 9.01
CA ASN A 59 26.94 12.54 8.93
C ASN A 59 26.74 13.18 7.55
N GLY A 60 25.95 12.54 6.68
CA GLY A 60 25.69 13.03 5.33
C GLY A 60 26.83 12.79 4.35
N ARG A 61 27.80 11.96 4.69
CA ARG A 61 28.92 11.63 3.80
C ARG A 61 28.53 10.48 2.87
N PRO A 62 28.88 10.56 1.58
CA PRO A 62 28.56 9.47 0.66
C PRO A 62 29.17 8.13 1.12
N LEU A 63 28.39 7.07 1.08
CA LEU A 63 28.86 5.72 1.33
C LEU A 63 29.54 5.17 0.07
N PRO A 64 30.65 4.41 0.20
CA PRO A 64 31.20 3.65 -0.91
C PRO A 64 30.13 2.74 -1.52
N ALA A 65 30.24 2.46 -2.82
CA ALA A 65 29.24 1.68 -3.54
C ALA A 65 28.93 0.31 -2.88
N ASP A 66 29.94 -0.34 -2.30
CA ASP A 66 29.82 -1.62 -1.62
C ASP A 66 29.16 -1.50 -0.23
N GLN A 67 29.01 -0.29 0.30
CA GLN A 67 28.36 -0.04 1.60
C GLN A 67 26.97 0.60 1.44
N GLN A 68 26.56 0.92 0.22
CA GLN A 68 25.19 1.35 -0.04
C GLN A 68 24.25 0.17 0.04
N PHE A 69 23.07 0.40 0.59
CA PHE A 69 22.09 -0.67 0.75
C PHE A 69 20.68 -0.16 0.58
N HIS A 70 19.76 -1.09 0.26
CA HIS A 70 18.33 -0.84 0.19
C HIS A 70 17.67 -1.32 1.46
N GLU A 71 16.72 -0.54 1.93
CA GLU A 71 15.86 -0.91 3.06
C GLU A 71 14.42 -0.95 2.59
N GLU A 72 13.71 -2.03 2.91
CA GLU A 72 12.28 -2.13 2.70
C GLU A 72 11.57 -1.72 3.98
N ILE A 73 10.60 -0.81 3.86
CA ILE A 73 9.86 -0.30 4.99
C ILE A 73 8.40 -0.72 4.85
N ASP A 74 7.89 -1.34 5.92
CA ASP A 74 6.48 -1.63 6.02
C ASP A 74 5.72 -0.35 6.32
N ALA A 75 4.64 -0.14 5.59
CA ALA A 75 3.81 1.04 5.79
C ALA A 75 2.34 0.68 5.60
N VAL A 76 1.50 1.47 6.22
CA VAL A 76 0.04 1.42 6.05
C VAL A 76 -0.38 2.78 5.52
N PHE A 77 -1.30 2.78 4.56
CA PHE A 77 -1.83 4.02 4.03
C PHE A 77 -3.35 4.02 4.07
N MET A 78 -3.92 5.20 4.04
CA MET A 78 -5.38 5.38 4.05
C MET A 78 -5.84 5.95 2.71
N VAL A 79 -6.95 5.39 2.22
CA VAL A 79 -7.68 5.93 1.07
C VAL A 79 -8.99 6.49 1.60
N HIS A 80 -9.22 7.79 1.41
CA HIS A 80 -10.48 8.42 1.76
C HIS A 80 -11.63 7.78 0.98
N TRP A 81 -12.81 7.67 1.61
CA TRP A 81 -13.98 7.10 0.97
C TRP A 81 -14.32 7.78 -0.37
N ASP A 82 -14.09 9.08 -0.48
CA ASP A 82 -14.36 9.83 -1.70
C ASP A 82 -13.42 9.47 -2.85
N ASN A 83 -12.32 8.76 -2.58
CA ASN A 83 -11.39 8.29 -3.60
C ASN A 83 -11.50 6.79 -3.89
N VAL A 84 -12.42 6.11 -3.25
CA VAL A 84 -12.72 4.70 -3.55
C VAL A 84 -13.73 4.66 -4.69
N ASP A 85 -13.34 4.04 -5.80
CA ASP A 85 -14.25 3.83 -6.93
C ASP A 85 -14.93 2.46 -6.81
N ASN A 86 -14.16 1.39 -6.93
CA ASN A 86 -14.66 0.04 -6.80
C ASN A 86 -13.78 -0.76 -5.85
N MET A 87 -14.41 -1.71 -5.19
CA MET A 87 -13.74 -2.65 -4.30
C MET A 87 -14.30 -4.04 -4.55
N MET A 88 -13.42 -5.05 -4.58
CA MET A 88 -13.84 -6.43 -4.77
C MET A 88 -13.05 -7.34 -3.83
N HIS A 89 -13.74 -8.33 -3.27
CA HIS A 89 -13.17 -9.32 -2.36
C HIS A 89 -13.26 -10.71 -3.00
N TYR A 90 -12.28 -11.56 -2.69
CA TYR A 90 -12.18 -12.93 -3.19
C TYR A 90 -12.37 -13.91 -2.03
N PRO A 91 -13.61 -14.31 -1.70
CA PRO A 91 -13.88 -15.03 -0.45
C PRO A 91 -13.24 -16.42 -0.35
N LYS A 92 -12.87 -17.01 -1.49
CA LYS A 92 -12.24 -18.36 -1.53
C LYS A 92 -10.74 -18.32 -1.78
N ARG A 93 -10.13 -17.13 -1.81
CA ARG A 93 -8.69 -16.96 -2.01
C ARG A 93 -8.06 -16.42 -0.73
N LYS A 94 -6.77 -16.69 -0.57
CA LYS A 94 -6.00 -16.19 0.57
C LYS A 94 -4.77 -15.43 0.07
N GLY A 95 -4.47 -14.32 0.76
CA GLY A 95 -3.32 -13.49 0.43
C GLY A 95 -3.36 -13.03 -1.02
N PHE A 96 -2.20 -13.04 -1.66
CA PHE A 96 -2.06 -12.59 -3.05
C PHE A 96 -2.16 -13.72 -4.07
N ASP A 97 -2.70 -14.88 -3.70
CA ASP A 97 -3.03 -15.97 -4.64
C ASP A 97 -4.32 -15.61 -5.39
N LEU A 98 -4.18 -14.71 -6.36
CA LEU A 98 -5.29 -14.07 -7.07
C LEU A 98 -5.16 -14.30 -8.57
N PRO A 99 -6.31 -14.24 -9.30
CA PRO A 99 -6.29 -14.37 -10.75
C PRO A 99 -5.59 -13.21 -11.46
#